data_3e85728eca870d7e2d6881ee93f9667d
#
_entry.id   3e85728eca870d7e2d6881ee93f9667d
#
_cell.length_a   1.000
_cell.length_b   1.000
_cell.length_c   1.000
_cell.angle_alpha   90.00
_cell.angle_beta   90.00
_cell.angle_gamma   90.00
#
_symmetry.space_group_name_H-M   'P 1'
#
loop_
_entity.id
_entity.type
_entity.pdbx_description
1 polymer ?
#
loop_
_entity_poly.entity_id
_entity_poly.type
_entity_poly.pdbx_seq_one_letter_code
_entity_poly.pdbx_strand_id
1 'polypeptide(L)'
;ITGHTVEVGVEKIAVVRCNGSCQNRPRPRTYDGARSCAVAAMMNGGETGCFFGCLGCGDCVKACKFDAIKMDPETGLPVVDQDKCTACGACAKACPRQIIELRNKNKLDRRVYVSCVNKDKGPVAKKACDAACIGCGKCVKACPFEAITLENNLAYIDFEKCRLCRKCVDECPQHSIMAVNFPPKPTENN
;
A
#
# COMPACT_ATOMS: atom_id res chain seq x y z
N ILE A 1 -1.00 24.77 -39.05
CA ILE A 1 -1.84 23.73 -38.41
C ILE A 1 -0.88 22.85 -37.62
N THR A 2 -0.65 23.18 -36.36
CA THR A 2 0.21 22.42 -35.46
C THR A 2 -0.64 21.33 -34.81
N GLY A 3 -0.52 20.10 -35.33
CA GLY A 3 -1.13 18.91 -34.74
C GLY A 3 -0.40 18.56 -33.45
N HIS A 4 -0.87 19.04 -32.31
CA HIS A 4 -0.50 18.46 -31.03
C HIS A 4 -1.21 17.11 -30.89
N THR A 5 -0.48 16.03 -31.09
CA THR A 5 -0.87 14.69 -30.64
C THR A 5 -0.94 14.76 -29.12
N VAL A 6 -2.16 14.78 -28.57
CA VAL A 6 -2.39 14.59 -27.14
C VAL A 6 -2.02 13.14 -26.87
N GLU A 7 -0.84 12.90 -26.28
CA GLU A 7 -0.54 11.62 -25.66
C GLU A 7 -1.60 11.39 -24.58
N VAL A 8 -2.46 10.42 -24.80
CA VAL A 8 -3.43 9.98 -23.79
C VAL A 8 -2.62 9.36 -22.68
N GLY A 9 -2.27 10.16 -21.70
CA GLY A 9 -1.49 9.73 -20.53
C GLY A 9 -2.25 8.61 -19.82
N VAL A 10 -1.55 7.53 -19.48
CA VAL A 10 -2.14 6.42 -18.73
C VAL A 10 -2.69 6.98 -17.41
N GLU A 11 -4.01 6.81 -17.19
CA GLU A 11 -4.65 7.20 -15.95
C GLU A 11 -3.95 6.53 -14.77
N LYS A 12 -3.69 7.30 -13.71
CA LYS A 12 -3.05 6.81 -12.49
C LYS A 12 -3.96 7.00 -11.29
N ILE A 13 -3.66 6.28 -10.22
CA ILE A 13 -4.34 6.39 -8.94
C ILE A 13 -3.33 6.24 -7.80
N ALA A 14 -3.59 6.92 -6.69
CA ALA A 14 -2.83 6.75 -5.47
C ALA A 14 -3.17 5.39 -4.81
N VAL A 15 -2.17 4.64 -4.41
CA VAL A 15 -2.29 3.35 -3.73
C VAL A 15 -1.54 3.39 -2.41
N VAL A 16 -2.21 2.99 -1.33
CA VAL A 16 -1.63 2.94 0.01
C VAL A 16 -1.01 1.57 0.25
N ARG A 17 0.30 1.51 0.42
CA ARG A 17 1.07 0.29 0.63
C ARG A 17 1.25 -0.01 2.12
N CYS A 18 0.17 -0.04 2.86
CA CYS A 18 0.18 -0.44 4.27
C CYS A 18 -1.16 -1.09 4.62
N ASN A 19 -1.10 -2.31 5.16
CA ASN A 19 -2.24 -3.04 5.70
C ASN A 19 -2.16 -3.23 7.22
N GLY A 20 -1.27 -2.47 7.87
CA GLY A 20 -1.12 -2.45 9.32
C GLY A 20 -2.24 -1.68 10.00
N SER A 21 -3.43 -2.28 10.11
CA SER A 21 -4.57 -1.72 10.81
C SER A 21 -4.36 -1.62 12.33
N CYS A 22 -5.27 -0.97 13.03
CA CYS A 22 -5.28 -0.92 14.49
C CYS A 22 -5.35 -2.30 15.14
N GLN A 23 -5.92 -3.30 14.44
CA GLN A 23 -6.12 -4.66 14.96
C GLN A 23 -4.88 -5.54 14.80
N ASN A 24 -4.11 -5.38 13.70
CA ASN A 24 -3.00 -6.26 13.37
C ASN A 24 -1.62 -5.64 13.60
N ARG A 25 -1.57 -4.47 14.24
CA ARG A 25 -0.33 -3.74 14.52
C ARG A 25 -0.28 -3.29 15.97
N PRO A 26 0.60 -3.85 16.81
CA PRO A 26 0.76 -3.45 18.20
C PRO A 26 1.10 -1.97 18.34
N ARG A 27 0.57 -1.33 19.39
CA ARG A 27 0.87 0.05 19.79
C ARG A 27 1.59 0.04 21.13
N PRO A 28 2.91 -0.22 21.16
CA PRO A 28 3.66 -0.32 22.40
C PRO A 28 3.96 1.03 23.08
N ARG A 29 3.56 2.14 22.45
CA ARG A 29 3.85 3.50 22.94
C ARG A 29 2.60 4.37 22.88
N THR A 30 2.52 5.35 23.76
CA THR A 30 1.56 6.46 23.70
C THR A 30 2.27 7.67 23.08
N TYR A 31 1.59 8.38 22.19
CA TYR A 31 2.09 9.58 21.56
C TYR A 31 1.14 10.75 21.80
N ASP A 32 1.55 11.68 22.68
CA ASP A 32 0.78 12.86 23.06
C ASP A 32 1.25 14.14 22.32
N GLY A 33 2.04 13.99 21.27
CA GLY A 33 2.54 15.11 20.47
C GLY A 33 1.55 15.63 19.43
N ALA A 34 2.01 16.58 18.61
CA ALA A 34 1.24 17.16 17.53
C ALA A 34 0.73 16.07 16.55
N ARG A 35 -0.56 16.11 16.20
CA ARG A 35 -1.17 15.16 15.25
C ARG A 35 -0.73 15.46 13.80
N SER A 36 0.53 15.17 13.53
CA SER A 36 1.17 15.26 12.22
C SER A 36 2.07 14.05 12.00
N CYS A 37 1.96 13.43 10.82
CA CYS A 37 2.82 12.32 10.43
C CYS A 37 4.29 12.75 10.35
N ALA A 38 4.56 13.97 9.89
CA ALA A 38 5.92 14.51 9.80
C ALA A 38 6.58 14.59 11.18
N VAL A 39 5.87 15.16 12.17
CA VAL A 39 6.36 15.27 13.55
C VAL A 39 6.51 13.90 14.21
N ALA A 40 5.48 13.05 14.10
CA ALA A 40 5.51 11.70 14.67
C ALA A 40 6.63 10.82 14.07
N ALA A 41 6.97 11.02 12.80
CA ALA A 41 8.09 10.31 12.16
C ALA A 41 9.45 10.70 12.74
N MET A 42 9.63 11.97 13.13
CA MET A 42 10.85 12.48 13.77
C MET A 42 10.96 12.02 15.23
N MET A 43 9.82 11.87 15.91
CA MET A 43 9.76 11.50 17.31
C MET A 43 9.48 10.00 17.49
N ASN A 44 10.54 9.18 17.46
CA ASN A 44 10.51 7.72 17.69
C ASN A 44 9.50 6.92 16.84
N GLY A 45 9.03 7.47 15.73
CA GLY A 45 8.19 6.75 14.79
C GLY A 45 6.72 6.54 15.19
N GLY A 46 6.20 7.32 16.14
CA GLY A 46 4.81 7.26 16.59
C GLY A 46 4.50 6.10 17.53
N GLU A 47 3.21 5.76 17.67
CA GLU A 47 2.72 4.77 18.65
C GLU A 47 3.00 3.32 18.26
N THR A 48 3.17 3.04 16.97
CA THR A 48 3.20 1.66 16.47
C THR A 48 4.57 1.03 16.51
N GLY A 49 4.63 -0.30 16.65
CA GLY A 49 5.87 -1.08 16.60
C GLY A 49 6.53 -1.12 15.23
N CYS A 50 5.82 -0.77 14.15
CA CYS A 50 6.34 -0.76 12.79
C CYS A 50 6.89 0.61 12.41
N PHE A 51 8.20 0.73 12.24
CA PHE A 51 8.85 1.99 11.86
C PHE A 51 8.62 2.40 10.39
N PHE A 52 8.06 1.54 9.57
CA PHE A 52 7.82 1.78 8.15
C PHE A 52 6.35 2.09 7.82
N GLY A 53 5.42 1.61 8.65
CA GLY A 53 3.99 1.66 8.38
C GLY A 53 3.36 3.04 8.56
N CYS A 54 2.06 3.12 8.28
CA CYS A 54 1.25 4.33 8.43
C CYS A 54 1.29 4.84 9.89
N LEU A 55 1.44 6.14 10.07
CA LEU A 55 1.42 6.80 11.39
C LEU A 55 0.01 7.19 11.85
N GLY A 56 -0.97 7.21 10.96
CA GLY A 56 -2.37 7.45 11.29
C GLY A 56 -2.76 8.91 11.57
N CYS A 57 -1.83 9.89 11.41
CA CYS A 57 -2.14 11.30 11.74
C CYS A 57 -2.85 12.07 10.61
N GLY A 58 -3.00 11.49 9.40
CA GLY A 58 -3.81 12.05 8.34
C GLY A 58 -3.18 13.19 7.53
N ASP A 59 -1.85 13.38 7.52
CA ASP A 59 -1.22 14.44 6.70
C ASP A 59 -1.49 14.26 5.21
N CYS A 60 -1.62 13.01 4.73
CA CYS A 60 -2.04 12.71 3.35
C CYS A 60 -3.47 13.16 3.04
N VAL A 61 -4.37 13.11 4.03
CA VAL A 61 -5.76 13.60 3.91
C VAL A 61 -5.75 15.12 3.80
N LYS A 62 -5.04 15.81 4.70
CA LYS A 62 -4.92 17.28 4.69
C LYS A 62 -4.29 17.80 3.39
N ALA A 63 -3.39 17.03 2.78
CA ALA A 63 -2.73 17.41 1.53
C ALA A 63 -3.62 17.19 0.28
N CYS A 64 -4.72 16.45 0.39
CA CYS A 64 -5.59 16.16 -0.74
C CYS A 64 -6.58 17.30 -0.98
N LYS A 65 -6.42 18.00 -2.11
CA LYS A 65 -7.33 19.10 -2.51
C LYS A 65 -8.65 18.62 -3.13
N PHE A 66 -8.78 17.32 -3.41
CA PHE A 66 -9.91 16.73 -4.12
C PHE A 66 -10.81 15.89 -3.20
N ASP A 67 -10.57 15.91 -1.90
CA ASP A 67 -11.29 15.07 -0.91
C ASP A 67 -11.35 13.59 -1.31
N ALA A 68 -10.29 13.12 -2.00
CA ALA A 68 -10.17 11.76 -2.53
C ALA A 68 -9.51 10.78 -1.56
N ILE A 69 -9.11 11.22 -0.36
CA ILE A 69 -8.49 10.34 0.62
C ILE A 69 -9.04 10.66 2.01
N LYS A 70 -9.43 9.62 2.74
CA LYS A 70 -9.99 9.74 4.09
C LYS A 70 -9.33 8.72 5.02
N MET A 71 -9.27 9.03 6.32
CA MET A 71 -8.88 8.03 7.31
C MET A 71 -10.09 7.16 7.62
N ASP A 72 -9.90 5.86 7.49
CA ASP A 72 -10.88 4.87 7.94
C ASP A 72 -10.79 4.75 9.48
N PRO A 73 -11.89 5.01 10.20
CA PRO A 73 -11.90 4.97 11.66
C PRO A 73 -11.69 3.56 12.24
N GLU A 74 -12.08 2.51 11.52
CA GLU A 74 -11.97 1.13 12.00
C GLU A 74 -10.53 0.60 11.86
N THR A 75 -9.89 0.87 10.75
CA THR A 75 -8.53 0.38 10.47
C THR A 75 -7.44 1.37 10.88
N GLY A 76 -7.77 2.65 10.98
CA GLY A 76 -6.81 3.74 11.21
C GLY A 76 -5.89 3.98 10.00
N LEU A 77 -6.26 3.50 8.82
CA LEU A 77 -5.49 3.63 7.58
C LEU A 77 -6.16 4.62 6.62
N PRO A 78 -5.40 5.29 5.75
CA PRO A 78 -5.98 6.12 4.71
C PRO A 78 -6.56 5.24 3.59
N VAL A 79 -7.78 5.56 3.18
CA VAL A 79 -8.49 4.95 2.05
C VAL A 79 -8.64 5.98 0.94
N VAL A 80 -8.36 5.58 -0.29
CA VAL A 80 -8.43 6.42 -1.47
C VAL A 80 -9.73 6.15 -2.22
N ASP A 81 -10.52 7.21 -2.42
CA ASP A 81 -11.68 7.22 -3.32
C ASP A 81 -11.18 7.25 -4.77
N GLN A 82 -11.52 6.20 -5.51
CA GLN A 82 -10.98 5.96 -6.85
C GLN A 82 -11.59 6.89 -7.90
N ASP A 83 -12.81 7.37 -7.66
CA ASP A 83 -13.54 8.24 -8.58
C ASP A 83 -13.11 9.70 -8.43
N LYS A 84 -12.69 10.09 -7.24
CA LYS A 84 -12.22 11.45 -6.93
C LYS A 84 -10.72 11.65 -7.12
N CYS A 85 -9.94 10.56 -7.14
CA CYS A 85 -8.49 10.65 -7.18
C CYS A 85 -7.97 11.07 -8.55
N THR A 86 -7.38 12.25 -8.63
CA THR A 86 -6.75 12.81 -9.86
C THR A 86 -5.28 12.41 -10.02
N ALA A 87 -4.75 11.56 -9.16
CA ALA A 87 -3.35 11.13 -9.16
C ALA A 87 -2.31 12.28 -9.10
N CYS A 88 -2.65 13.41 -8.51
CA CYS A 88 -1.76 14.59 -8.44
C CYS A 88 -0.49 14.37 -7.60
N GLY A 89 -0.42 13.30 -6.80
CA GLY A 89 0.75 12.93 -5.99
C GLY A 89 0.92 13.72 -4.69
N ALA A 90 0.05 14.67 -4.35
CA ALA A 90 0.17 15.48 -3.13
C ALA A 90 0.20 14.61 -1.85
N CYS A 91 -0.66 13.59 -1.77
CA CYS A 91 -0.69 12.65 -0.64
C CYS A 91 0.59 11.79 -0.53
N ALA A 92 1.19 11.43 -1.66
CA ALA A 92 2.46 10.68 -1.68
C ALA A 92 3.62 11.56 -1.18
N LYS A 93 3.67 12.83 -1.61
CA LYS A 93 4.68 13.81 -1.15
C LYS A 93 4.53 14.15 0.35
N ALA A 94 3.30 14.21 0.85
CA ALA A 94 3.03 14.52 2.25
C ALA A 94 3.34 13.35 3.20
N CYS A 95 3.51 12.14 2.69
CA CYS A 95 3.75 10.96 3.51
C CYS A 95 5.24 10.79 3.87
N PRO A 96 5.66 11.01 5.13
CA PRO A 96 7.07 10.89 5.52
C PRO A 96 7.58 9.43 5.45
N ARG A 97 6.67 8.45 5.44
CA ARG A 97 6.98 7.01 5.32
C ARG A 97 6.93 6.50 3.88
N GLN A 98 6.57 7.35 2.92
CA GLN A 98 6.50 7.01 1.49
C GLN A 98 5.69 5.74 1.21
N ILE A 99 4.58 5.55 1.95
CA ILE A 99 3.71 4.38 1.79
C ILE A 99 2.66 4.57 0.68
N ILE A 100 2.59 5.74 0.07
CA ILE A 100 1.63 6.05 -1.00
C ILE A 100 2.41 6.19 -2.30
N GLU A 101 2.01 5.43 -3.30
CA GLU A 101 2.57 5.50 -4.65
C GLU A 101 1.48 5.67 -5.69
N LEU A 102 1.84 6.22 -6.86
CA LEU A 102 0.93 6.32 -8.01
C LEU A 102 1.11 5.09 -8.89
N ARG A 103 0.01 4.40 -9.20
CA ARG A 103 -0.02 3.24 -10.08
C ARG A 103 -0.95 3.46 -11.27
N ASN A 104 -0.63 2.84 -12.39
CA ASN A 104 -1.48 2.88 -13.58
C ASN A 104 -2.84 2.25 -13.29
N LYS A 105 -3.90 2.90 -13.77
CA LYS A 105 -5.28 2.45 -13.70
C LYS A 105 -5.61 1.71 -15.00
N ASN A 106 -6.09 0.49 -14.95
CA ASN A 106 -6.58 -0.22 -16.12
C ASN A 106 -8.10 -0.02 -16.27
N LYS A 107 -8.67 -0.47 -17.40
CA LYS A 107 -10.11 -0.31 -17.72
C LYS A 107 -11.07 -0.82 -16.62
N LEU A 108 -10.68 -1.81 -15.84
CA LEU A 108 -11.47 -2.39 -14.76
C LEU A 108 -10.96 -1.94 -13.38
N ASP A 109 -9.98 -1.05 -13.36
CA ASP A 109 -9.31 -0.55 -12.15
C ASP A 109 -8.79 -1.66 -11.21
N ARG A 110 -8.48 -2.83 -11.78
CA ARG A 110 -7.93 -3.98 -11.03
C ARG A 110 -6.47 -3.78 -10.71
N ARG A 111 -6.09 -4.08 -9.49
CA ARG A 111 -4.71 -3.94 -9.01
C ARG A 111 -4.32 -5.10 -8.10
N VAL A 112 -3.06 -5.53 -8.23
CA VAL A 112 -2.42 -6.45 -7.30
C VAL A 112 -1.12 -5.82 -6.83
N TYR A 113 -0.94 -5.68 -5.53
CA TYR A 113 0.25 -5.04 -4.97
C TYR A 113 0.57 -5.55 -3.56
N VAL A 114 1.83 -5.41 -3.16
CA VAL A 114 2.25 -5.70 -1.78
C VAL A 114 1.88 -4.51 -0.91
N SER A 115 0.96 -4.74 0.03
CA SER A 115 0.46 -3.74 0.98
C SER A 115 1.36 -3.68 2.23
N CYS A 116 2.65 -3.53 2.00
CA CYS A 116 3.69 -3.40 3.01
C CYS A 116 4.89 -2.65 2.44
N VAL A 117 5.59 -1.91 3.29
CA VAL A 117 6.86 -1.23 2.97
C VAL A 117 7.95 -1.52 4.02
N ASN A 118 7.70 -2.48 4.92
CA ASN A 118 8.65 -2.87 5.96
C ASN A 118 9.82 -3.63 5.35
N LYS A 119 11.05 -3.20 5.67
CA LYS A 119 12.31 -3.78 5.19
C LYS A 119 13.05 -4.58 6.27
N ASP A 120 12.47 -4.74 7.45
CA ASP A 120 13.04 -5.55 8.51
C ASP A 120 13.07 -7.02 8.13
N LYS A 121 13.96 -7.78 8.78
CA LYS A 121 13.99 -9.24 8.66
C LYS A 121 12.65 -9.85 9.09
N GLY A 122 12.23 -10.92 8.44
CA GLY A 122 10.93 -11.56 8.60
C GLY A 122 10.42 -11.68 10.04
N PRO A 123 11.19 -12.22 11.01
CA PRO A 123 10.77 -12.32 12.40
C PRO A 123 10.48 -10.96 13.06
N VAL A 124 11.29 -9.95 12.76
CA VAL A 124 11.11 -8.58 13.28
C VAL A 124 9.88 -7.93 12.65
N ALA A 125 9.74 -8.04 11.33
CA ALA A 125 8.59 -7.52 10.59
C ALA A 125 7.27 -8.12 11.09
N LYS A 126 7.22 -9.44 11.32
CA LYS A 126 6.04 -10.14 11.86
C LYS A 126 5.70 -9.70 13.28
N LYS A 127 6.69 -9.52 14.14
CA LYS A 127 6.49 -9.00 15.51
C LYS A 127 5.94 -7.58 15.52
N ALA A 128 6.32 -6.77 14.52
CA ALA A 128 5.87 -5.39 14.39
C ALA A 128 4.47 -5.24 13.79
N CYS A 129 4.02 -6.22 12.97
CA CYS A 129 2.72 -6.18 12.31
C CYS A 129 2.36 -7.57 11.74
N ASP A 130 1.19 -8.10 12.09
CA ASP A 130 0.74 -9.42 11.61
C ASP A 130 0.49 -9.46 10.09
N ALA A 131 0.20 -8.33 9.48
CA ALA A 131 0.03 -8.19 8.03
C ALA A 131 1.34 -7.82 7.29
N ALA A 132 2.50 -7.88 7.96
CA ALA A 132 3.76 -7.50 7.35
C ALA A 132 4.26 -8.52 6.31
N CYS A 133 4.87 -8.02 5.25
CA CYS A 133 5.68 -8.87 4.38
C CYS A 133 6.92 -9.37 5.15
N ILE A 134 7.12 -10.68 5.19
CA ILE A 134 8.26 -11.32 5.89
C ILE A 134 9.41 -11.69 4.95
N GLY A 135 9.36 -11.27 3.70
CA GLY A 135 10.43 -11.52 2.74
C GLY A 135 10.61 -13.01 2.37
N CYS A 136 9.58 -13.84 2.49
CA CYS A 136 9.71 -15.31 2.31
C CYS A 136 9.92 -15.78 0.85
N GLY A 137 9.71 -14.90 -0.15
CA GLY A 137 9.93 -15.20 -1.56
C GLY A 137 8.90 -16.12 -2.23
N LYS A 138 7.87 -16.64 -1.52
CA LYS A 138 6.85 -17.52 -2.12
C LYS A 138 6.12 -16.86 -3.30
N CYS A 139 5.76 -15.59 -3.17
CA CYS A 139 5.09 -14.83 -4.24
C CYS A 139 5.97 -14.67 -5.49
N VAL A 140 7.30 -14.56 -5.32
CA VAL A 140 8.24 -14.50 -6.45
C VAL A 140 8.22 -15.81 -7.22
N LYS A 141 8.32 -16.94 -6.51
CA LYS A 141 8.28 -18.29 -7.12
C LYS A 141 6.94 -18.58 -7.80
N ALA A 142 5.83 -18.05 -7.27
CA ALA A 142 4.49 -18.26 -7.80
C ALA A 142 4.17 -17.38 -9.02
N CYS A 143 5.00 -16.38 -9.32
CA CYS A 143 4.73 -15.44 -10.41
C CYS A 143 5.28 -15.95 -11.75
N PRO A 144 4.42 -16.39 -12.70
CA PRO A 144 4.88 -16.91 -13.99
C PRO A 144 5.35 -15.80 -14.95
N PHE A 145 5.18 -14.53 -14.56
CA PHE A 145 5.49 -13.37 -15.40
C PHE A 145 6.70 -12.58 -14.91
N GLU A 146 7.43 -13.11 -13.92
CA GLU A 146 8.59 -12.46 -13.32
C GLU A 146 8.33 -10.98 -12.91
N ALA A 147 7.08 -10.69 -12.55
CA ALA A 147 6.64 -9.35 -12.18
C ALA A 147 6.91 -9.01 -10.72
N ILE A 148 7.54 -9.90 -9.95
CA ILE A 148 7.76 -9.72 -8.51
C ILE A 148 9.23 -9.81 -8.20
N THR A 149 9.78 -8.74 -7.62
CA THR A 149 11.14 -8.70 -7.07
C THR A 149 11.11 -8.79 -5.56
N LEU A 150 12.20 -9.27 -4.97
CA LEU A 150 12.41 -9.32 -3.53
C LEU A 150 13.73 -8.62 -3.20
N GLU A 151 13.63 -7.44 -2.58
CA GLU A 151 14.78 -6.65 -2.19
C GLU A 151 14.63 -6.16 -0.75
N ASN A 152 15.71 -6.19 0.02
CA ASN A 152 15.72 -5.74 1.42
C ASN A 152 14.56 -6.38 2.24
N ASN A 153 14.35 -7.69 2.13
CA ASN A 153 13.29 -8.45 2.80
C ASN A 153 11.85 -8.04 2.42
N LEU A 154 11.66 -7.25 1.38
CA LEU A 154 10.37 -6.76 0.93
C LEU A 154 10.12 -7.17 -0.51
N ALA A 155 8.95 -7.78 -0.76
CA ALA A 155 8.49 -8.05 -2.11
C ALA A 155 7.89 -6.79 -2.73
N TYR A 156 8.13 -6.59 -4.03
CA TYR A 156 7.53 -5.54 -4.83
C TYR A 156 6.93 -6.14 -6.10
N ILE A 157 5.72 -5.73 -6.46
CA ILE A 157 5.04 -6.14 -7.69
C ILE A 157 5.12 -4.99 -8.69
N ASP A 158 5.85 -5.22 -9.78
CA ASP A 158 5.91 -4.34 -10.92
C ASP A 158 4.55 -4.37 -11.64
N PHE A 159 3.85 -3.24 -11.63
CA PHE A 159 2.51 -3.13 -12.19
C PHE A 159 2.49 -3.12 -13.72
N GLU A 160 3.61 -2.86 -14.40
CA GLU A 160 3.73 -2.92 -15.86
C GLU A 160 3.87 -4.37 -16.33
N LYS A 161 4.61 -5.20 -15.59
CA LYS A 161 4.79 -6.62 -15.87
C LYS A 161 3.64 -7.49 -15.37
N CYS A 162 2.92 -7.03 -14.34
CA CYS A 162 1.89 -7.81 -13.67
C CYS A 162 0.66 -8.05 -14.57
N ARG A 163 0.33 -9.31 -14.82
CA ARG A 163 -0.84 -9.74 -15.59
C ARG A 163 -2.10 -9.99 -14.75
N LEU A 164 -2.10 -9.56 -13.48
CA LEU A 164 -3.25 -9.59 -12.59
C LEU A 164 -3.83 -11.01 -12.33
N CYS A 165 -3.04 -12.06 -12.44
CA CYS A 165 -3.48 -13.46 -12.31
C CYS A 165 -3.79 -13.88 -10.85
N ARG A 166 -3.39 -13.12 -9.84
CA ARG A 166 -3.60 -13.32 -8.39
C ARG A 166 -2.93 -14.56 -7.76
N LYS A 167 -2.14 -15.35 -8.47
CA LYS A 167 -1.45 -16.52 -7.89
C LYS A 167 -0.61 -16.17 -6.66
N CYS A 168 0.08 -15.02 -6.69
CA CYS A 168 0.87 -14.53 -5.56
C CYS A 168 0.05 -14.16 -4.32
N VAL A 169 -1.23 -13.83 -4.50
CA VAL A 169 -2.16 -13.49 -3.39
C VAL A 169 -2.41 -14.74 -2.55
N ASP A 170 -2.70 -15.87 -3.21
CA ASP A 170 -3.00 -17.15 -2.55
C ASP A 170 -1.77 -17.73 -1.83
N GLU A 171 -0.59 -17.56 -2.43
CA GLU A 171 0.66 -18.05 -1.88
C GLU A 171 1.24 -17.19 -0.74
N CYS A 172 0.62 -16.06 -0.44
CA CYS A 172 1.14 -15.17 0.60
C CYS A 172 0.70 -15.59 2.00
N PRO A 173 1.59 -16.14 2.86
CA PRO A 173 1.21 -16.65 4.18
C PRO A 173 0.85 -15.53 5.18
N GLN A 174 1.22 -14.29 4.88
CA GLN A 174 0.92 -13.11 5.70
C GLN A 174 -0.22 -12.26 5.15
N HIS A 175 -0.86 -12.70 4.06
CA HIS A 175 -1.88 -11.93 3.36
C HIS A 175 -1.49 -10.47 3.10
N SER A 176 -0.18 -10.23 2.90
CA SER A 176 0.38 -8.91 2.64
C SER A 176 0.16 -8.42 1.21
N ILE A 177 -0.42 -9.25 0.33
CA ILE A 177 -0.68 -8.90 -1.07
C ILE A 177 -2.18 -8.66 -1.24
N MET A 178 -2.51 -7.45 -1.68
CA MET A 178 -3.89 -7.04 -1.93
C MET A 178 -4.26 -7.21 -3.39
N ALA A 179 -5.50 -7.69 -3.62
CA ALA A 179 -6.14 -7.73 -4.93
C ALA A 179 -7.41 -6.86 -4.85
N VAL A 180 -7.41 -5.75 -5.58
CA VAL A 180 -8.49 -4.75 -5.53
C VAL A 180 -9.31 -4.78 -6.81
N ASN A 181 -10.64 -4.65 -6.67
CA ASN A 181 -11.63 -4.64 -7.77
C ASN A 181 -11.69 -5.94 -8.57
N PHE A 182 -11.41 -7.06 -7.93
CA PHE A 182 -11.64 -8.37 -8.53
C PHE A 182 -12.99 -8.95 -8.08
N PRO A 183 -13.67 -9.71 -8.96
CA PRO A 183 -14.80 -10.51 -8.52
C PRO A 183 -14.33 -11.54 -7.49
N PRO A 184 -15.22 -11.95 -6.57
CA PRO A 184 -14.93 -13.05 -5.65
C PRO A 184 -14.48 -14.28 -6.45
N LYS A 185 -13.51 -15.03 -5.92
CA LYS A 185 -13.14 -16.29 -6.55
C LYS A 185 -14.36 -17.23 -6.51
N PRO A 186 -14.60 -17.99 -7.58
CA PRO A 186 -15.54 -19.10 -7.48
C PRO A 186 -15.11 -19.98 -6.29
N THR A 187 -15.98 -20.22 -5.34
CA THR A 187 -15.75 -21.24 -4.33
C THR A 187 -15.70 -22.57 -5.08
N GLU A 188 -14.55 -23.22 -5.09
CA GLU A 188 -14.49 -24.62 -5.49
C GLU A 188 -15.33 -25.38 -4.49
N ASN A 189 -16.58 -25.68 -4.87
CA ASN A 189 -17.41 -26.62 -4.14
C ASN A 189 -16.73 -27.99 -4.27
N ASN A 190 -16.18 -28.47 -3.17
CA ASN A 190 -15.85 -29.86 -2.99
C ASN A 190 -17.13 -30.70 -2.99
#